data_e56f0215f205412ad96b79c19379d593
#
_entry.id   e56f0215f205412ad96b79c19379d593
#
_cell.length_a   1.000
_cell.length_b   1.000
_cell.length_c   1.000
_cell.angle_alpha   90.00
_cell.angle_beta   90.00
_cell.angle_gamma   90.00
#
_symmetry.space_group_name_H-M   'P 1'
#
loop_
_entity.id
_entity.type
_entity.pdbx_description
1 polymer ?
#
loop_
_entity_poly.entity_id
_entity_poly.type
_entity_poly.pdbx_seq_one_letter_code
_entity_poly.pdbx_strand_id
1 'polypeptide(L)'
;QRQMCIRDSFYIEGNNGSGKTTLLKLLCGDLSAVSGTLDRIDFSTVYLDQEYSLIHNEYNILEQVEYFNRRHLPEHELKTILNRYLFPAATWNKSCRLLSGGEKMRLSFCCLMIADNTPDVFILDEPTNNLDIESIEIITATIRDYTGTVIAISHDKEFLKEINCKSWIKLESK
;
A
#
# COMPACT_ATOMS: atom_id res chain seq x y z
N GLN A 1 -20.36 2.16 -21.22
CA GLN A 1 -19.86 3.41 -20.62
C GLN A 1 -19.45 3.10 -19.18
N ARG A 2 -18.15 2.86 -18.95
CA ARG A 2 -17.62 2.83 -17.57
C ARG A 2 -17.71 4.29 -17.11
N GLN A 3 -18.61 4.57 -16.17
CA GLN A 3 -18.54 5.80 -15.38
C GLN A 3 -17.12 5.81 -14.78
N MET A 4 -16.38 6.88 -15.09
CA MET A 4 -15.16 7.21 -14.40
C MET A 4 -15.56 7.41 -12.94
N CYS A 5 -15.33 6.40 -12.11
CA CYS A 5 -15.54 6.53 -10.67
C CYS A 5 -14.60 7.64 -10.21
N ILE A 6 -15.18 8.68 -9.66
CA ILE A 6 -14.43 9.71 -8.95
C ILE A 6 -13.76 8.95 -7.81
N ARG A 7 -12.43 8.91 -7.84
CA ARG A 7 -11.61 8.30 -6.80
C ARG A 7 -11.86 9.05 -5.51
N ASP A 8 -12.59 8.42 -4.59
CA ASP A 8 -12.73 8.94 -3.24
C ASP A 8 -11.52 8.49 -2.42
N SER A 9 -10.64 9.42 -2.13
CA SER A 9 -9.46 9.16 -1.28
C SER A 9 -9.62 9.92 0.01
N PHE A 10 -9.35 9.23 1.13
CA PHE A 10 -9.52 9.74 2.48
C PHE A 10 -8.19 9.68 3.22
N TYR A 11 -7.93 10.63 4.11
CA TYR A 11 -6.87 10.49 5.08
C TYR A 11 -7.40 10.63 6.51
N ILE A 12 -6.74 9.91 7.42
CA ILE A 12 -7.09 9.89 8.83
C ILE A 12 -6.03 10.68 9.59
N GLU A 13 -6.47 11.75 10.26
CA GLU A 13 -5.63 12.58 11.10
C GLU A 13 -5.90 12.30 12.58
N GLY A 14 -4.87 12.39 13.40
CA GLY A 14 -4.96 12.27 14.85
C GLY A 14 -3.60 12.11 15.50
N ASN A 15 -3.51 12.42 16.78
CA ASN A 15 -2.28 12.28 17.56
C ASN A 15 -1.84 10.80 17.65
N ASN A 16 -0.58 10.57 18.00
CA ASN A 16 -0.14 9.21 18.30
C ASN A 16 -0.97 8.65 19.47
N GLY A 17 -1.43 7.41 19.32
CA GLY A 17 -2.32 6.78 20.30
C GLY A 17 -3.82 7.14 20.16
N SER A 18 -4.23 7.97 19.20
CA SER A 18 -5.65 8.32 19.00
C SER A 18 -6.50 7.19 18.41
N GLY A 19 -5.90 6.03 18.10
CA GLY A 19 -6.62 4.86 17.60
C GLY A 19 -6.68 4.75 16.07
N LYS A 20 -5.83 5.48 15.32
CA LYS A 20 -5.80 5.41 13.83
C LYS A 20 -5.64 4.00 13.31
N THR A 21 -4.58 3.31 13.75
CA THR A 21 -4.31 1.91 13.35
C THR A 21 -5.41 0.95 13.81
N THR A 22 -6.01 1.20 14.98
CA THR A 22 -7.16 0.42 15.47
C THR A 22 -8.37 0.58 14.55
N LEU A 23 -8.65 1.82 14.10
CA LEU A 23 -9.72 2.08 13.13
C LEU A 23 -9.45 1.37 11.80
N LEU A 24 -8.20 1.42 11.30
CA LEU A 24 -7.85 0.69 10.08
C LEU A 24 -8.07 -0.83 10.22
N LYS A 25 -7.64 -1.42 11.32
CA LYS A 25 -7.85 -2.86 11.60
C LYS A 25 -9.33 -3.23 11.70
N LEU A 26 -10.17 -2.33 12.24
CA LEU A 26 -11.63 -2.50 12.22
C LEU A 26 -12.18 -2.47 10.80
N LEU A 27 -11.73 -1.53 9.97
CA LEU A 27 -12.14 -1.42 8.56
C LEU A 27 -11.70 -2.65 7.74
N CYS A 28 -10.49 -3.18 7.99
CA CYS A 28 -10.01 -4.42 7.37
C CYS A 28 -10.78 -5.66 7.85
N GLY A 29 -11.40 -5.61 9.03
CA GLY A 29 -12.06 -6.74 9.66
C GLY A 29 -11.16 -7.60 10.53
N ASP A 30 -9.93 -7.16 10.79
CA ASP A 30 -8.98 -7.82 11.69
C ASP A 30 -9.38 -7.67 13.15
N LEU A 31 -10.21 -6.68 13.45
CA LEU A 31 -10.78 -6.44 14.77
C LEU A 31 -12.30 -6.35 14.69
N SER A 32 -12.97 -6.79 15.76
CA SER A 32 -14.41 -6.59 15.95
C SER A 32 -14.68 -5.37 16.84
N ALA A 33 -15.73 -4.61 16.50
CA ALA A 33 -16.16 -3.49 17.33
C ALA A 33 -16.65 -3.98 18.69
N VAL A 34 -16.20 -3.33 19.78
CA VAL A 34 -16.66 -3.63 21.15
C VAL A 34 -18.09 -3.14 21.37
N SER A 35 -18.49 -2.07 20.69
CA SER A 35 -19.83 -1.50 20.74
C SER A 35 -20.11 -0.73 19.44
N GLY A 36 -21.40 -0.54 19.13
CA GLY A 36 -21.82 0.11 17.89
C GLY A 36 -21.99 -0.88 16.73
N THR A 37 -22.24 -0.36 15.54
CA THR A 37 -22.40 -1.13 14.31
C THR A 37 -21.37 -0.68 13.28
N LEU A 38 -20.81 -1.64 12.56
CA LEU A 38 -19.95 -1.40 11.40
C LEU A 38 -20.59 -2.13 10.23
N ASP A 39 -21.20 -1.36 9.34
CA ASP A 39 -21.73 -1.89 8.09
C ASP A 39 -20.62 -1.89 7.05
N ARG A 40 -20.26 -3.08 6.58
CA ARG A 40 -19.26 -3.26 5.53
C ARG A 40 -19.92 -3.86 4.31
N ILE A 41 -19.58 -3.31 3.15
CA ILE A 41 -19.85 -3.95 1.86
C ILE A 41 -18.66 -4.87 1.58
N ASP A 42 -18.89 -6.01 0.96
CA ASP A 42 -17.82 -6.89 0.52
C ASP A 42 -16.97 -6.18 -0.55
N PHE A 43 -15.77 -5.77 -0.16
CA PHE A 43 -14.77 -5.19 -1.04
C PHE A 43 -13.39 -5.79 -0.73
N SER A 44 -12.59 -5.92 -1.75
CA SER A 44 -11.22 -6.38 -1.62
C SER A 44 -10.34 -5.26 -1.07
N THR A 45 -9.63 -5.55 0.03
CA THR A 45 -8.78 -4.57 0.71
C THR A 45 -7.35 -5.07 0.74
N VAL A 46 -6.42 -4.17 0.51
CA VAL A 46 -5.00 -4.40 0.82
C VAL A 46 -4.54 -3.36 1.83
N TYR A 47 -3.98 -3.84 2.92
CA TYR A 47 -3.40 -3.04 3.98
C TYR A 47 -1.87 -3.10 3.89
N LEU A 48 -1.26 -1.95 3.61
CA LEU A 48 0.18 -1.76 3.65
C LEU A 48 0.56 -1.17 5.01
N ASP A 49 1.01 -2.05 5.88
CA ASP A 49 1.41 -1.74 7.24
C ASP A 49 2.90 -1.38 7.35
N GLN A 50 3.29 -0.86 8.51
CA GLN A 50 4.67 -0.52 8.83
C GLN A 50 5.56 -1.76 9.05
N GLU A 51 4.98 -2.95 9.22
CA GLU A 51 5.70 -4.20 9.43
C GLU A 51 6.00 -4.92 8.11
N TYR A 52 5.48 -4.39 6.98
CA TYR A 52 5.63 -4.95 5.64
C TYR A 52 5.17 -6.41 5.55
N SER A 53 4.00 -6.71 6.12
CA SER A 53 3.45 -8.07 6.24
C SER A 53 3.27 -8.80 4.91
N LEU A 54 3.21 -8.09 3.79
CA LEU A 54 3.17 -8.65 2.43
C LEU A 54 4.51 -9.29 2.01
N ILE A 55 5.62 -8.97 2.68
CA ILE A 55 6.97 -9.40 2.27
C ILE A 55 7.38 -10.66 3.04
N HIS A 56 7.63 -11.73 2.30
CA HIS A 56 8.14 -12.99 2.82
C HIS A 56 9.67 -12.91 2.97
N ASN A 57 10.15 -12.89 4.20
CA ASN A 57 11.58 -12.71 4.50
C ASN A 57 12.47 -13.86 4.02
N GLU A 58 11.91 -15.03 3.76
CA GLU A 58 12.56 -16.23 3.24
C GLU A 58 12.79 -16.21 1.73
N TYR A 59 12.09 -15.33 1.00
CA TYR A 59 12.23 -15.20 -0.44
C TYR A 59 13.33 -14.21 -0.82
N ASN A 60 13.85 -14.34 -2.03
CA ASN A 60 14.55 -13.25 -2.70
C ASN A 60 13.55 -12.35 -3.44
N ILE A 61 14.05 -11.23 -3.97
CA ILE A 61 13.18 -10.23 -4.65
C ILE A 61 12.43 -10.85 -5.83
N LEU A 62 13.07 -11.68 -6.64
CA LEU A 62 12.42 -12.29 -7.81
C LEU A 62 11.38 -13.33 -7.36
N GLU A 63 11.70 -14.20 -6.43
CA GLU A 63 10.74 -15.17 -5.86
C GLU A 63 9.53 -14.48 -5.23
N GLN A 64 9.75 -13.34 -4.56
CA GLN A 64 8.68 -12.55 -3.96
C GLN A 64 7.68 -12.07 -5.02
N VAL A 65 8.13 -11.51 -6.13
CA VAL A 65 7.22 -11.05 -7.19
C VAL A 65 6.61 -12.21 -7.97
N GLU A 66 7.32 -13.32 -8.14
CA GLU A 66 6.78 -14.54 -8.73
C GLU A 66 5.63 -15.12 -7.89
N TYR A 67 5.73 -15.09 -6.57
CA TYR A 67 4.66 -15.51 -5.66
C TYR A 67 3.36 -14.74 -5.88
N PHE A 68 3.45 -13.43 -6.22
CA PHE A 68 2.30 -12.58 -6.54
C PHE A 68 1.83 -12.67 -8.00
N ASN A 69 2.61 -13.31 -8.87
CA ASN A 69 2.35 -13.37 -10.31
C ASN A 69 1.23 -14.36 -10.68
N ARG A 70 0.02 -14.09 -10.26
CA ARG A 70 -1.16 -14.90 -10.62
C ARG A 70 -1.61 -14.71 -12.07
N ARG A 71 -1.15 -13.62 -12.71
CA ARG A 71 -1.40 -13.31 -14.13
C ARG A 71 -0.51 -14.12 -15.06
N HIS A 72 0.42 -14.91 -14.52
CA HIS A 72 1.41 -15.67 -15.30
C HIS A 72 2.20 -14.80 -16.29
N LEU A 73 2.55 -13.58 -15.87
CA LEU A 73 3.43 -12.71 -16.65
C LEU A 73 4.76 -13.42 -16.88
N PRO A 74 5.33 -13.34 -18.09
CA PRO A 74 6.64 -13.93 -18.35
C PRO A 74 7.74 -13.21 -17.54
N GLU A 75 8.80 -13.92 -17.21
CA GLU A 75 9.87 -13.45 -16.35
C GLU A 75 10.47 -12.09 -16.79
N HIS A 76 10.57 -11.86 -18.11
CA HIS A 76 11.10 -10.59 -18.62
C HIS A 76 10.20 -9.39 -18.31
N GLU A 77 8.89 -9.59 -18.21
CA GLU A 77 7.95 -8.54 -17.78
C GLU A 77 8.08 -8.26 -16.30
N LEU A 78 8.19 -9.31 -15.46
CA LEU A 78 8.46 -9.15 -14.02
C LEU A 78 9.75 -8.35 -13.79
N LYS A 79 10.81 -8.69 -14.51
CA LYS A 79 12.09 -7.98 -14.47
C LYS A 79 11.98 -6.52 -14.92
N THR A 80 11.15 -6.24 -15.91
CA THR A 80 10.87 -4.88 -16.37
C THR A 80 10.14 -4.08 -15.30
N ILE A 81 9.13 -4.68 -14.64
CA ILE A 81 8.41 -4.04 -13.55
C ILE A 81 9.35 -3.80 -12.36
N LEU A 82 10.15 -4.81 -11.95
CA LEU A 82 11.15 -4.66 -10.88
C LEU A 82 12.09 -3.48 -11.12
N ASN A 83 12.60 -3.31 -12.35
CA ASN A 83 13.46 -2.18 -12.69
C ASN A 83 12.74 -0.83 -12.51
N ARG A 84 11.46 -0.72 -12.83
CA ARG A 84 10.65 0.50 -12.59
C ARG A 84 10.52 0.85 -11.12
N TYR A 85 10.56 -0.17 -10.24
CA TYR A 85 10.53 -0.01 -8.78
C TYR A 85 11.94 0.02 -8.17
N LEU A 86 12.97 0.36 -8.96
CA LEU A 86 14.37 0.49 -8.56
C LEU A 86 15.01 -0.79 -8.01
N PHE A 87 14.63 -1.93 -8.57
CA PHE A 87 15.30 -3.20 -8.32
C PHE A 87 16.06 -3.63 -9.58
N PRO A 88 17.33 -3.17 -9.75
CA PRO A 88 18.16 -3.55 -10.89
C PRO A 88 18.55 -5.03 -10.82
N ALA A 89 18.97 -5.58 -11.95
CA ALA A 89 19.29 -7.02 -12.10
C ALA A 89 20.24 -7.58 -11.02
N ALA A 90 21.19 -6.77 -10.57
CA ALA A 90 22.13 -7.16 -9.52
C ALA A 90 21.46 -7.43 -8.15
N THR A 91 20.23 -6.95 -7.94
CA THR A 91 19.52 -7.06 -6.67
C THR A 91 18.48 -8.19 -6.64
N TRP A 92 18.10 -8.78 -7.77
CA TRP A 92 16.98 -9.73 -7.82
C TRP A 92 17.14 -10.96 -6.93
N ASN A 93 18.37 -11.41 -6.73
CA ASN A 93 18.70 -12.53 -5.84
C ASN A 93 18.95 -12.10 -4.38
N LYS A 94 18.81 -10.79 -4.05
CA LYS A 94 18.93 -10.30 -2.68
C LYS A 94 17.76 -10.81 -1.85
N SER A 95 18.05 -11.39 -0.67
CA SER A 95 16.99 -11.82 0.25
C SER A 95 16.14 -10.63 0.73
N CYS A 96 14.83 -10.81 0.75
CA CYS A 96 13.88 -9.82 1.25
C CYS A 96 14.13 -9.44 2.72
N ARG A 97 14.71 -10.34 3.50
CA ARG A 97 15.13 -10.07 4.87
C ARG A 97 16.15 -8.95 5.00
N LEU A 98 17.00 -8.76 3.97
CA LEU A 98 18.07 -7.77 3.96
C LEU A 98 17.64 -6.42 3.35
N LEU A 99 16.38 -6.28 2.99
CA LEU A 99 15.84 -5.06 2.44
C LEU A 99 15.62 -4.00 3.53
N SER A 100 15.93 -2.76 3.22
CA SER A 100 15.53 -1.62 4.03
C SER A 100 14.00 -1.46 4.05
N GLY A 101 13.46 -0.67 4.96
CA GLY A 101 12.02 -0.37 4.99
C GLY A 101 11.51 0.23 3.67
N GLY A 102 12.26 1.17 3.10
CA GLY A 102 11.93 1.76 1.79
C GLY A 102 11.96 0.75 0.65
N GLU A 103 12.97 -0.13 0.60
CA GLU A 103 13.00 -1.22 -0.38
C GLU A 103 11.83 -2.19 -0.21
N LYS A 104 11.45 -2.54 1.03
CA LYS A 104 10.28 -3.39 1.31
C LYS A 104 8.99 -2.72 0.87
N MET A 105 8.82 -1.42 1.13
CA MET A 105 7.64 -0.67 0.70
C MET A 105 7.52 -0.67 -0.83
N ARG A 106 8.60 -0.33 -1.56
CA ARG A 106 8.61 -0.38 -3.03
C ARG A 106 8.32 -1.79 -3.57
N LEU A 107 8.88 -2.82 -2.94
CA LEU A 107 8.63 -4.22 -3.33
C LEU A 107 7.17 -4.61 -3.09
N SER A 108 6.55 -4.16 -1.99
CA SER A 108 5.12 -4.39 -1.71
C SER A 108 4.25 -3.79 -2.81
N PHE A 109 4.50 -2.53 -3.21
CA PHE A 109 3.77 -1.92 -4.33
C PHE A 109 4.03 -2.65 -5.65
N CYS A 110 5.27 -3.06 -5.92
CA CYS A 110 5.62 -3.86 -7.10
C CYS A 110 4.80 -5.16 -7.15
N CYS A 111 4.72 -5.89 -6.04
CA CYS A 111 3.93 -7.12 -5.92
C CYS A 111 2.44 -6.86 -6.20
N LEU A 112 1.87 -5.78 -5.66
CA LEU A 112 0.46 -5.43 -5.87
C LEU A 112 0.16 -5.06 -7.33
N MET A 113 1.10 -4.44 -8.03
CA MET A 113 0.97 -4.13 -9.46
C MET A 113 1.06 -5.37 -10.36
N ILE A 114 1.72 -6.43 -9.89
CA ILE A 114 1.86 -7.71 -10.59
C ILE A 114 0.63 -8.60 -10.33
N ALA A 115 0.03 -8.48 -9.15
CA ALA A 115 -1.14 -9.28 -8.77
C ALA A 115 -2.30 -9.12 -9.76
N ASP A 116 -3.10 -10.18 -9.93
CA ASP A 116 -4.20 -10.21 -10.91
C ASP A 116 -5.35 -9.29 -10.54
N ASN A 117 -5.62 -9.19 -9.24
CA ASN A 117 -6.74 -8.42 -8.73
C ASN A 117 -6.25 -7.10 -8.12
N THR A 118 -6.56 -6.00 -8.78
CA THR A 118 -6.45 -4.69 -8.18
C THR A 118 -7.49 -4.60 -7.04
N PRO A 119 -7.09 -4.38 -5.79
CA PRO A 119 -8.05 -4.27 -4.69
C PRO A 119 -8.98 -3.08 -4.91
N ASP A 120 -10.17 -3.11 -4.31
CA ASP A 120 -11.10 -1.98 -4.34
C ASP A 120 -10.61 -0.83 -3.43
N VAL A 121 -9.91 -1.19 -2.35
CA VAL A 121 -9.41 -0.24 -1.34
C VAL A 121 -7.95 -0.51 -0.99
N PHE A 122 -7.12 0.51 -1.12
CA PHE A 122 -5.80 0.56 -0.52
C PHE A 122 -5.85 1.26 0.84
N ILE A 123 -5.35 0.60 1.86
CA ILE A 123 -5.13 1.18 3.18
C ILE A 123 -3.63 1.32 3.41
N LEU A 124 -3.19 2.56 3.67
CA LEU A 124 -1.79 2.95 3.77
C LEU A 124 -1.53 3.52 5.17
N ASP A 125 -0.68 2.86 5.95
CA ASP A 125 -0.30 3.33 7.28
C ASP A 125 1.13 3.87 7.26
N GLU A 126 1.25 5.22 7.20
CA GLU A 126 2.50 5.96 7.11
C GLU A 126 3.44 5.49 5.98
N PRO A 127 2.95 5.41 4.72
CA PRO A 127 3.67 4.77 3.62
C PRO A 127 4.95 5.51 3.20
N THR A 128 5.12 6.77 3.61
CA THR A 128 6.29 7.61 3.28
C THR A 128 7.35 7.63 4.38
N ASN A 129 7.09 7.01 5.54
CA ASN A 129 8.03 7.03 6.65
C ASN A 129 9.35 6.32 6.30
N ASN A 130 10.46 7.01 6.58
CA ASN A 130 11.83 6.50 6.36
C ASN A 130 12.14 6.14 4.89
N LEU A 131 11.43 6.75 3.93
CA LEU A 131 11.72 6.61 2.51
C LEU A 131 12.64 7.73 2.01
N ASP A 132 13.49 7.39 1.02
CA ASP A 132 14.16 8.40 0.20
C ASP A 132 13.16 9.04 -0.80
N ILE A 133 13.56 10.19 -1.34
CA ILE A 133 12.72 10.99 -2.25
C ILE A 133 12.30 10.17 -3.47
N GLU A 134 13.22 9.40 -4.05
CA GLU A 134 12.97 8.59 -5.25
C GLU A 134 11.92 7.49 -4.97
N SER A 135 11.97 6.87 -3.79
CA SER A 135 10.96 5.90 -3.35
C SER A 135 9.59 6.55 -3.17
N ILE A 136 9.53 7.75 -2.58
CA ILE A 136 8.28 8.50 -2.41
C ILE A 136 7.66 8.83 -3.77
N GLU A 137 8.45 9.29 -4.73
CA GLU A 137 7.97 9.61 -6.08
C GLU A 137 7.35 8.39 -6.79
N ILE A 138 8.01 7.23 -6.73
CA ILE A 138 7.51 5.99 -7.33
C ILE A 138 6.19 5.55 -6.69
N ILE A 139 6.13 5.55 -5.35
CA ILE A 139 4.94 5.15 -4.61
C ILE A 139 3.80 6.11 -4.89
N THR A 140 4.05 7.41 -4.87
CA THR A 140 3.06 8.45 -5.17
C THR A 140 2.52 8.31 -6.58
N ALA A 141 3.38 8.08 -7.57
CA ALA A 141 2.96 7.84 -8.95
C ALA A 141 2.08 6.58 -9.05
N THR A 142 2.49 5.49 -8.40
CA THR A 142 1.72 4.23 -8.38
C THR A 142 0.33 4.42 -7.78
N ILE A 143 0.24 5.13 -6.64
CA ILE A 143 -1.04 5.39 -5.98
C ILE A 143 -1.89 6.35 -6.83
N ARG A 144 -1.31 7.32 -7.50
CA ARG A 144 -2.02 8.25 -8.37
C ARG A 144 -2.67 7.55 -9.56
N ASP A 145 -2.02 6.55 -10.12
CA ASP A 145 -2.53 5.77 -11.25
C ASP A 145 -3.56 4.70 -10.82
N TYR A 146 -3.66 4.44 -9.53
CA TYR A 146 -4.65 3.51 -8.98
C TYR A 146 -6.06 4.11 -9.04
N THR A 147 -7.04 3.32 -9.47
CA THR A 147 -8.42 3.77 -9.75
C THR A 147 -9.42 3.50 -8.61
N GLY A 148 -9.02 2.71 -7.61
CA GLY A 148 -9.85 2.40 -6.44
C GLY A 148 -9.78 3.47 -5.35
N THR A 149 -10.36 3.18 -4.21
CA THR A 149 -10.36 4.06 -3.03
C THR A 149 -9.04 3.93 -2.27
N VAL A 150 -8.52 5.06 -1.78
CA VAL A 150 -7.36 5.08 -0.89
C VAL A 150 -7.75 5.62 0.48
N ILE A 151 -7.38 4.90 1.53
CA ILE A 151 -7.47 5.37 2.92
C ILE A 151 -6.04 5.47 3.44
N ALA A 152 -5.57 6.67 3.77
CA ALA A 152 -4.21 6.90 4.19
C ALA A 152 -4.13 7.48 5.61
N ILE A 153 -3.14 7.01 6.37
CA ILE A 153 -2.61 7.71 7.52
C ILE A 153 -1.25 8.24 7.08
N SER A 154 -1.03 9.53 7.12
CA SER A 154 0.27 10.14 6.86
C SER A 154 0.38 11.51 7.50
N HIS A 155 1.58 11.84 7.94
CA HIS A 155 1.95 13.19 8.37
C HIS A 155 2.53 14.02 7.21
N ASP A 156 2.78 13.40 6.07
CA ASP A 156 3.30 14.05 4.86
C ASP A 156 2.16 14.70 4.06
N LYS A 157 2.03 16.02 4.21
CA LYS A 157 0.98 16.80 3.55
C LYS A 157 1.18 16.90 2.03
N GLU A 158 2.42 16.86 1.56
CA GLU A 158 2.71 16.91 0.12
C GLU A 158 2.28 15.60 -0.52
N PHE A 159 2.66 14.47 0.06
CA PHE A 159 2.18 13.16 -0.36
C PHE A 159 0.65 13.09 -0.43
N LEU A 160 -0.05 13.47 0.66
CA LEU A 160 -1.53 13.46 0.69
C LEU A 160 -2.17 14.34 -0.40
N LYS A 161 -1.56 15.49 -0.70
CA LYS A 161 -2.00 16.37 -1.77
C LYS A 161 -1.77 15.74 -3.15
N GLU A 162 -0.62 15.14 -3.38
CA GLU A 162 -0.26 14.53 -4.66
C GLU A 162 -1.12 13.31 -5.00
N ILE A 163 -1.51 12.52 -4.00
CA ILE A 163 -2.43 11.40 -4.17
C ILE A 163 -3.91 11.84 -4.20
N ASN A 164 -4.20 13.15 -4.21
CA ASN A 164 -5.54 13.73 -4.28
C ASN A 164 -6.49 13.31 -3.15
N CYS A 165 -5.99 13.14 -1.92
CA CYS A 165 -6.85 12.97 -0.74
C CYS A 165 -7.62 14.25 -0.44
N LYS A 166 -8.92 14.28 -0.76
CA LYS A 166 -9.77 15.46 -0.60
C LYS A 166 -10.60 15.47 0.68
N SER A 167 -10.88 14.29 1.21
CA SER A 167 -11.68 14.11 2.43
C SER A 167 -10.78 13.62 3.56
N TRP A 168 -11.09 13.98 4.80
CA TRP A 168 -10.34 13.57 5.98
C TRP A 168 -11.24 13.20 7.15
N ILE A 169 -10.76 12.30 7.98
CA ILE A 169 -11.38 11.90 9.24
C ILE A 169 -10.42 12.33 10.36
N LYS A 170 -10.91 13.09 11.33
CA LYS A 170 -10.12 13.48 12.50
C LYS A 170 -10.52 12.66 13.71
N LEU A 171 -9.53 11.97 14.30
CA LEU A 171 -9.69 11.28 15.57
C LEU A 171 -9.19 12.18 16.69
N GLU A 172 -10.09 12.52 17.62
CA GLU A 172 -9.75 13.27 18.83
C GLU A 172 -9.36 12.29 19.93
N SER A 173 -8.21 12.57 20.59
CA SER A 173 -7.85 11.84 21.80
C SER A 173 -8.85 12.21 22.90
N LYS A 174 -9.40 11.21 23.55
CA LYS A 174 -10.18 11.41 24.80
C LYS A 174 -9.27 11.76 25.93
#